data_413a4f1255120a08420a53e0ea209e29
#
_entry.id   413a4f1255120a08420a53e0ea209e29
#
_cell.length_a   1.000
_cell.length_b   1.000
_cell.length_c   1.000
_cell.angle_alpha   90.00
_cell.angle_beta   90.00
_cell.angle_gamma   90.00
#
_symmetry.space_group_name_H-M   'P 1'
#
loop_
_entity.id
_entity.type
_entity.pdbx_description
1 polymer ?
#
loop_
_entity_poly.entity_id
_entity_poly.type
_entity_poly.pdbx_seq_one_letter_code
_entity_poly.pdbx_strand_id
1 'polypeptide(L)'
;YIHANGKIGVLVFLTCGKAESVNAPEVKELAKNLAMQVAAASPMALDAGSLDQAAVEREREVYRQKALEEGKPANIVDKIADGAVKKFQKEVCLMEQPFIRDDKKSVSDIVREAGKAVGDTITVTGFTRIQLAAE
;
A
#
# COMPACT_ATOMS: atom_id res chain seq x y z
N TYR A 1 1.17 -13.41 9.66
CA TYR A 1 -0.10 -13.90 9.11
C TYR A 1 0.14 -14.96 8.05
N ILE A 2 -0.55 -16.05 8.16
CA ILE A 2 -0.52 -17.12 7.17
C ILE A 2 -1.91 -17.20 6.55
N HIS A 3 -1.98 -17.06 5.22
CA HIS A 3 -3.25 -17.11 4.51
C HIS A 3 -3.80 -18.55 4.51
N ALA A 4 -5.13 -18.68 4.42
CA ALA A 4 -5.91 -19.90 4.69
C ALA A 4 -5.36 -21.21 4.08
N ASN A 5 -4.73 -21.17 2.91
CA ASN A 5 -4.19 -22.37 2.25
C ASN A 5 -2.70 -22.64 2.58
N GLY A 6 -2.09 -21.81 3.44
CA GLY A 6 -0.68 -21.92 3.82
C GLY A 6 0.33 -21.53 2.74
N LYS A 7 -0.13 -20.99 1.62
CA LYS A 7 0.74 -20.64 0.48
C LYS A 7 1.25 -19.22 0.50
N ILE A 8 0.65 -18.35 1.32
CA ILE A 8 1.04 -16.94 1.45
C ILE A 8 1.35 -16.67 2.90
N GLY A 9 2.55 -16.16 3.17
CA GLY A 9 2.96 -15.68 4.49
C GLY A 9 3.26 -14.19 4.44
N VAL A 10 2.86 -13.45 5.48
CA VAL A 10 3.07 -12.01 5.57
C VAL A 10 3.60 -11.64 6.94
N LEU A 11 4.62 -10.80 6.96
CA LEU A 11 5.12 -10.10 8.15
C LEU A 11 4.92 -8.61 7.93
N VAL A 12 4.38 -7.94 8.93
CA VAL A 12 4.25 -6.49 8.94
C VAL A 12 4.97 -5.94 10.16
N PHE A 13 5.74 -4.89 9.96
CA PHE A 13 6.54 -4.26 11.02
C PHE A 13 5.94 -2.93 11.40
N LEU A 14 5.57 -2.82 12.69
CA LEU A 14 5.00 -1.60 13.26
C LEU A 14 5.90 -1.08 14.37
N THR A 15 5.99 0.24 14.48
CA THR A 15 6.65 0.92 15.58
C THR A 15 5.62 1.75 16.33
N CYS A 16 5.59 1.61 17.66
CA CYS A 16 4.76 2.41 18.54
C CYS A 16 5.64 3.40 19.31
N GLY A 17 5.13 4.60 19.55
CA GLY A 17 5.84 5.60 20.35
C GLY A 17 5.98 5.24 21.82
N LYS A 18 5.06 4.41 22.34
CA LYS A 18 5.05 3.94 23.73
C LYS A 18 5.11 2.42 23.76
N ALA A 19 5.94 1.86 24.66
CA ALA A 19 6.11 0.42 24.79
C ALA A 19 4.79 -0.30 25.13
N GLU A 20 3.95 0.29 25.94
CA GLU A 20 2.65 -0.27 26.35
C GLU A 20 1.65 -0.40 25.20
N SER A 21 1.77 0.42 24.16
CA SER A 21 0.85 0.38 23.02
C SER A 21 0.97 -0.93 22.22
N VAL A 22 2.11 -1.59 22.26
CA VAL A 22 2.36 -2.85 21.56
C VAL A 22 1.36 -3.94 21.93
N ASN A 23 0.89 -3.93 23.18
CA ASN A 23 -0.05 -4.92 23.69
C ASN A 23 -1.52 -4.47 23.61
N ALA A 24 -1.80 -3.26 23.13
CA ALA A 24 -3.16 -2.75 23.00
C ALA A 24 -3.97 -3.57 21.98
N PRO A 25 -5.23 -3.93 22.28
CA PRO A 25 -6.07 -4.68 21.34
C PRO A 25 -6.21 -3.99 19.97
N GLU A 26 -6.31 -2.65 19.96
CA GLU A 26 -6.44 -1.85 18.74
C GLU A 26 -5.20 -1.96 17.85
N VAL A 27 -4.01 -2.04 18.46
CA VAL A 27 -2.75 -2.20 17.73
C VAL A 27 -2.62 -3.62 17.18
N LYS A 28 -3.01 -4.62 17.95
CA LYS A 28 -3.02 -6.01 17.49
C LYS A 28 -3.99 -6.23 16.33
N GLU A 29 -5.17 -5.61 16.41
CA GLU A 29 -6.16 -5.66 15.35
C GLU A 29 -5.64 -4.95 14.09
N LEU A 30 -5.00 -3.79 14.25
CA LEU A 30 -4.36 -3.07 13.15
C LEU A 30 -3.31 -3.96 12.46
N ALA A 31 -2.43 -4.58 13.24
CA ALA A 31 -1.38 -5.45 12.70
C ALA A 31 -1.97 -6.60 11.88
N LYS A 32 -3.03 -7.21 12.37
CA LYS A 32 -3.74 -8.28 11.66
C LYS A 32 -4.36 -7.77 10.37
N ASN A 33 -5.04 -6.63 10.41
CA ASN A 33 -5.66 -6.03 9.24
C ASN A 33 -4.63 -5.66 8.18
N LEU A 34 -3.48 -5.11 8.58
CA LEU A 34 -2.40 -4.78 7.66
C LEU A 34 -1.82 -6.03 7.00
N ALA A 35 -1.62 -7.09 7.76
CA ALA A 35 -1.12 -8.35 7.22
C ALA A 35 -2.10 -8.95 6.20
N MET A 36 -3.39 -8.91 6.48
CA MET A 36 -4.43 -9.35 5.55
C MET A 36 -4.46 -8.48 4.29
N GLN A 37 -4.29 -7.17 4.45
CA GLN A 37 -4.20 -6.22 3.33
C GLN A 37 -3.04 -6.58 2.40
N VAL A 38 -1.85 -6.83 2.96
CA VAL A 38 -0.66 -7.22 2.18
C VAL A 38 -0.91 -8.54 1.46
N ALA A 39 -1.50 -9.52 2.14
CA ALA A 39 -1.80 -10.82 1.53
C ALA A 39 -2.75 -10.68 0.33
N ALA A 40 -3.81 -9.90 0.47
CA ALA A 40 -4.85 -9.75 -0.54
C ALA A 40 -4.46 -8.82 -1.69
N ALA A 41 -3.84 -7.68 -1.37
CA ALA A 41 -3.58 -6.61 -2.35
C ALA A 41 -2.18 -6.65 -2.96
N SER A 42 -1.27 -7.42 -2.38
CA SER A 42 0.11 -7.60 -2.88
C SER A 42 0.81 -6.27 -3.23
N PRO A 43 0.94 -5.33 -2.28
CA PRO A 43 1.58 -4.04 -2.57
C PRO A 43 3.05 -4.22 -2.96
N MET A 44 3.55 -3.32 -3.81
CA MET A 44 4.94 -3.33 -4.28
C MET A 44 5.87 -2.54 -3.35
N ALA A 45 5.33 -1.57 -2.62
CA ALA A 45 6.11 -0.69 -1.75
C ALA A 45 5.26 -0.24 -0.57
N LEU A 46 5.93 0.27 0.47
CA LEU A 46 5.27 0.81 1.65
C LEU A 46 4.53 2.11 1.32
N ASP A 47 5.22 3.04 0.67
CA ASP A 47 4.72 4.36 0.31
C ASP A 47 5.36 4.83 -1.01
N ALA A 48 4.93 6.00 -1.50
CA ALA A 48 5.45 6.56 -2.73
C ALA A 48 6.96 6.83 -2.66
N GLY A 49 7.48 7.19 -1.49
CA GLY A 49 8.90 7.46 -1.28
C GLY A 49 9.80 6.22 -1.38
N SER A 50 9.26 5.04 -1.07
CA SER A 50 9.97 3.76 -1.17
C SER A 50 9.71 3.01 -2.48
N LEU A 51 8.85 3.54 -3.34
CA LEU A 51 8.55 2.93 -4.64
C LEU A 51 9.74 3.14 -5.59
N ASP A 52 10.09 2.09 -6.33
CA ASP A 52 11.14 2.15 -7.34
C ASP A 52 10.79 3.18 -8.42
N GLN A 53 11.60 4.22 -8.53
CA GLN A 53 11.37 5.31 -9.48
C GLN A 53 11.46 4.84 -10.94
N ALA A 54 12.25 3.82 -11.23
CA ALA A 54 12.29 3.23 -12.56
C ALA A 54 10.95 2.57 -12.91
N ALA A 55 10.28 1.95 -11.96
CA ALA A 55 8.94 1.40 -12.17
C ALA A 55 7.92 2.50 -12.43
N VAL A 56 7.99 3.60 -11.70
CA VAL A 56 7.13 4.78 -11.89
C VAL A 56 7.32 5.37 -13.29
N GLU A 57 8.55 5.54 -13.72
CA GLU A 57 8.87 6.09 -15.06
C GLU A 57 8.40 5.16 -16.18
N ARG A 58 8.53 3.85 -16.02
CA ARG A 58 8.01 2.89 -17.01
C ARG A 58 6.49 3.01 -17.13
N GLU A 59 5.79 3.13 -16.00
CA GLU A 59 4.34 3.31 -16.00
C GLU A 59 3.93 4.62 -16.64
N ARG A 60 4.63 5.71 -16.32
CA ARG A 60 4.42 7.02 -16.94
C ARG A 60 4.57 6.95 -18.44
N GLU A 61 5.63 6.35 -18.93
CA GLU A 61 5.93 6.26 -20.36
C GLU A 61 4.89 5.43 -21.12
N VAL A 62 4.41 4.33 -20.54
CA VAL A 62 3.35 3.52 -21.14
C VAL A 62 2.10 4.35 -21.41
N TYR A 63 1.66 5.12 -20.44
CA TYR A 63 0.46 5.97 -20.59
C TYR A 63 0.70 7.16 -21.50
N ARG A 64 1.91 7.70 -21.47
CA ARG A 64 2.30 8.79 -22.38
C ARG A 64 2.24 8.34 -23.83
N GLN A 65 2.84 7.20 -24.17
CA GLN A 65 2.83 6.64 -25.51
C GLN A 65 1.41 6.32 -25.98
N LYS A 66 0.62 5.72 -25.10
CA LYS A 66 -0.78 5.42 -25.40
C LYS A 66 -1.58 6.68 -25.75
N ALA A 67 -1.41 7.74 -24.97
CA ALA A 67 -2.09 9.02 -25.21
C ALA A 67 -1.64 9.66 -26.53
N LEU A 68 -0.35 9.60 -26.86
CA LEU A 68 0.18 10.08 -28.14
C LEU A 68 -0.40 9.32 -29.31
N GLU A 69 -0.50 8.00 -29.23
CA GLU A 69 -1.10 7.15 -30.26
C GLU A 69 -2.59 7.47 -30.48
N GLU A 70 -3.29 7.90 -29.44
CA GLU A 70 -4.68 8.34 -29.50
C GLU A 70 -4.83 9.75 -30.07
N GLY A 71 -3.73 10.42 -30.41
CA GLY A 71 -3.74 11.76 -31.02
C GLY A 71 -3.98 12.90 -30.03
N LYS A 72 -3.75 12.68 -28.74
CA LYS A 72 -3.93 13.71 -27.73
C LYS A 72 -2.90 14.84 -27.84
N PRO A 73 -3.28 16.11 -27.56
CA PRO A 73 -2.31 17.20 -27.50
C PRO A 73 -1.26 17.01 -26.41
N ALA A 74 -0.05 17.53 -26.61
CA ALA A 74 1.08 17.32 -25.70
C ALA A 74 0.78 17.70 -24.24
N ASN A 75 0.06 18.81 -24.00
CA ASN A 75 -0.30 19.25 -22.65
C ASN A 75 -1.28 18.29 -21.95
N ILE A 76 -2.15 17.65 -22.72
CA ILE A 76 -3.09 16.64 -22.19
C ILE A 76 -2.36 15.32 -21.94
N VAL A 77 -1.41 14.95 -22.79
CA VAL A 77 -0.58 13.75 -22.62
C VAL A 77 0.12 13.77 -21.25
N ASP A 78 0.74 14.89 -20.89
CA ASP A 78 1.43 15.02 -19.61
C ASP A 78 0.46 14.89 -18.42
N LYS A 79 -0.73 15.49 -18.51
CA LYS A 79 -1.76 15.38 -17.48
C LYS A 79 -2.27 13.94 -17.32
N ILE A 80 -2.47 13.24 -18.44
CA ILE A 80 -2.89 11.84 -18.43
C ILE A 80 -1.81 10.97 -17.77
N ALA A 81 -0.54 11.19 -18.11
CA ALA A 81 0.59 10.46 -17.55
C ALA A 81 0.71 10.71 -16.02
N ASP A 82 0.57 11.96 -15.59
CA ASP A 82 0.61 12.32 -14.17
C ASP A 82 -0.54 11.67 -13.39
N GLY A 83 -1.75 11.68 -13.94
CA GLY A 83 -2.90 11.02 -13.35
C GLY A 83 -2.73 9.51 -13.26
N ALA A 84 -2.15 8.89 -14.28
CA ALA A 84 -1.86 7.47 -14.31
C ALA A 84 -0.83 7.08 -13.24
N VAL A 85 0.21 7.90 -13.05
CA VAL A 85 1.21 7.68 -11.99
C VAL A 85 0.57 7.75 -10.60
N LYS A 86 -0.30 8.74 -10.36
CA LYS A 86 -1.01 8.84 -9.08
C LYS A 86 -1.90 7.62 -8.82
N LYS A 87 -2.60 7.16 -9.83
CA LYS A 87 -3.43 5.95 -9.74
C LYS A 87 -2.56 4.72 -9.45
N PHE A 88 -1.45 4.58 -10.15
CA PHE A 88 -0.49 3.50 -9.94
C PHE A 88 0.02 3.47 -8.50
N GLN A 89 0.42 4.64 -7.96
CA GLN A 89 0.88 4.75 -6.57
C GLN A 89 -0.19 4.30 -5.58
N LYS A 90 -1.45 4.68 -5.79
CA LYS A 90 -2.57 4.25 -4.94
C LYS A 90 -2.82 2.75 -5.01
N GLU A 91 -2.55 2.12 -6.13
CA GLU A 91 -2.75 0.68 -6.32
C GLU A 91 -1.62 -0.16 -5.70
N VAL A 92 -0.39 0.34 -5.72
CA VAL A 92 0.79 -0.48 -5.39
C VAL A 92 1.48 -0.10 -4.07
N CYS A 93 1.19 1.08 -3.51
CA CYS A 93 1.76 1.50 -2.23
C CYS A 93 0.82 1.17 -1.09
N LEU A 94 1.28 0.35 -0.14
CA LEU A 94 0.44 -0.14 0.96
C LEU A 94 -0.32 0.99 1.66
N MET A 95 0.39 2.06 2.03
CA MET A 95 -0.20 3.16 2.81
C MET A 95 -1.26 3.95 2.04
N GLU A 96 -1.25 3.90 0.72
CA GLU A 96 -2.18 4.63 -0.13
C GLU A 96 -3.33 3.75 -0.64
N GLN A 97 -3.24 2.43 -0.48
CA GLN A 97 -4.29 1.51 -0.95
C GLN A 97 -5.60 1.72 -0.18
N PRO A 98 -6.75 1.55 -0.85
CA PRO A 98 -8.01 1.43 -0.14
C PRO A 98 -7.98 0.21 0.79
N PHE A 99 -8.51 0.36 2.01
CA PHE A 99 -8.55 -0.76 2.94
C PHE A 99 -9.53 -1.83 2.43
N ILE A 100 -9.09 -3.09 2.39
CA ILE A 100 -9.89 -4.19 1.82
C ILE A 100 -11.21 -4.43 2.54
N ARG A 101 -11.32 -4.06 3.81
CA ARG A 101 -12.53 -4.24 4.62
C ARG A 101 -13.43 -3.02 4.65
N ASP A 102 -12.93 -1.86 4.21
CA ASP A 102 -13.68 -0.61 4.11
C ASP A 102 -12.98 0.31 3.11
N ASP A 103 -13.37 0.24 1.85
CA ASP A 103 -12.73 0.95 0.76
C ASP A 103 -12.92 2.47 0.77
N LYS A 104 -13.73 2.98 1.69
CA LYS A 104 -13.88 4.43 1.94
C LYS A 104 -12.71 5.00 2.72
N LYS A 105 -11.90 4.14 3.31
CA LYS A 105 -10.70 4.50 4.09
C LYS A 105 -9.46 3.97 3.40
N SER A 106 -8.37 4.72 3.48
CA SER A 106 -7.06 4.23 3.08
C SER A 106 -6.39 3.45 4.21
N VAL A 107 -5.35 2.70 3.89
CA VAL A 107 -4.53 2.04 4.91
C VAL A 107 -3.95 3.10 5.87
N SER A 108 -3.50 4.25 5.36
CA SER A 108 -3.03 5.37 6.21
C SER A 108 -4.10 5.82 7.20
N ASP A 109 -5.36 5.86 6.79
CA ASP A 109 -6.47 6.26 7.67
C ASP A 109 -6.64 5.29 8.84
N ILE A 110 -6.61 3.98 8.59
CA ILE A 110 -6.76 2.99 9.66
C ILE A 110 -5.59 2.98 10.63
N VAL A 111 -4.38 3.25 10.15
CA VAL A 111 -3.20 3.40 11.01
C VAL A 111 -3.36 4.60 11.94
N ARG A 112 -3.78 5.74 11.38
CA ARG A 112 -4.02 6.96 12.15
C ARG A 112 -5.12 6.77 13.18
N GLU A 113 -6.22 6.11 12.81
CA GLU A 113 -7.34 5.84 13.72
C GLU A 113 -6.90 4.97 14.90
N ALA A 114 -6.11 3.92 14.65
CA ALA A 114 -5.59 3.07 15.71
C ALA A 114 -4.68 3.85 16.65
N GLY A 115 -3.83 4.73 16.11
CA GLY A 115 -2.98 5.62 16.91
C GLY A 115 -3.79 6.52 17.83
N LYS A 116 -4.87 7.13 17.30
CA LYS A 116 -5.77 7.96 18.12
C LYS A 116 -6.45 7.15 19.21
N ALA A 117 -6.87 5.93 18.93
CA ALA A 117 -7.57 5.08 19.89
C ALA A 117 -6.69 4.75 21.10
N VAL A 118 -5.39 4.61 20.91
CA VAL A 118 -4.44 4.28 22.01
C VAL A 118 -3.66 5.49 22.51
N GLY A 119 -3.89 6.68 21.93
CA GLY A 119 -3.18 7.90 22.32
C GLY A 119 -1.70 7.87 22.01
N ASP A 120 -1.31 7.27 20.90
CA ASP A 120 0.08 7.09 20.50
C ASP A 120 0.24 7.29 18.99
N THR A 121 1.49 7.45 18.53
CA THR A 121 1.82 7.45 17.12
C THR A 121 2.27 6.05 16.71
N ILE A 122 1.58 5.47 15.74
CA ILE A 122 1.91 4.16 15.19
C ILE A 122 2.44 4.36 13.78
N THR A 123 3.59 3.76 13.50
CA THR A 123 4.26 3.86 12.20
C THR A 123 4.43 2.46 11.61
N VAL A 124 4.02 2.28 10.36
CA VAL A 124 4.31 1.06 9.60
C VAL A 124 5.70 1.24 9.00
N THR A 125 6.64 0.40 9.38
CA THR A 125 8.04 0.52 8.96
C THR A 125 8.41 -0.40 7.82
N GLY A 126 7.62 -1.42 7.56
CA GLY A 126 7.86 -2.33 6.45
C GLY A 126 6.94 -3.53 6.46
N PHE A 127 7.05 -4.33 5.42
CA PHE A 127 6.34 -5.59 5.30
C PHE A 127 7.12 -6.57 4.42
N THR A 128 6.86 -7.86 4.58
CA THR A 128 7.37 -8.91 3.71
C THR A 128 6.22 -9.83 3.36
N ARG A 129 6.08 -10.13 2.08
CA ARG A 129 5.09 -11.06 1.56
C ARG A 129 5.80 -12.18 0.80
N ILE A 130 5.55 -13.40 1.20
CA ILE A 130 6.11 -14.59 0.58
C ILE A 130 4.96 -15.45 0.07
N GLN A 131 5.05 -15.86 -1.19
CA GLN A 131 4.07 -16.75 -1.80
C GLN A 131 4.80 -17.93 -2.40
N LEU A 132 4.30 -19.13 -2.10
CA LEU A 132 4.83 -20.34 -2.70
C LEU A 132 4.41 -20.40 -4.16
N ALA A 133 5.35 -20.82 -5.02
CA ALA A 133 5.07 -20.96 -6.44
C ALA A 133 3.97 -22.00 -6.67
N ALA A 134 3.14 -21.77 -7.68
CA ALA A 134 2.18 -22.75 -8.14
C ALA A 134 2.93 -23.94 -8.76
N GLU A 135 2.53 -25.15 -8.40
CA GLU A 135 3.06 -26.38 -9.00
C GLU A 135 2.42 -26.63 -10.37
#